data_706c3546dc1859d4034ed63e51cd8a9a
#
_entry.id   706c3546dc1859d4034ed63e51cd8a9a
#
_cell.length_a   1.000
_cell.length_b   1.000
_cell.length_c   1.000
_cell.angle_alpha   90.00
_cell.angle_beta   90.00
_cell.angle_gamma   90.00
#
_symmetry.space_group_name_H-M   'P 1'
#
loop_
_entity.id
_entity.type
_entity.pdbx_description
1 polymer ?
#
loop_
_entity_poly.entity_id
_entity_poly.type
_entity_poly.pdbx_seq_one_letter_code
_entity_poly.pdbx_strand_id
1 'polypeptide(L)'
;MLEPVMKEEIVCSVEVLETFKITKVGVVAGCVVREGKITRNTPIRVIRDGIVIHTGRLGSLKRFKDDVKDVSAGMECGLNIESYNDVRVGDFIEGYEIVEEKRKL
;
A
#
# COMPACT_ATOMS: atom_id res chain seq x y z
N MET A 1 -22.94 28.31 -2.12
CA MET A 1 -21.92 27.56 -2.89
C MET A 1 -21.50 26.32 -2.12
N LEU A 2 -21.63 25.16 -2.73
CA LEU A 2 -21.25 23.91 -2.07
C LEU A 2 -19.80 23.61 -2.39
N GLU A 3 -18.98 23.47 -1.36
CA GLU A 3 -17.60 23.08 -1.54
C GLU A 3 -17.52 21.57 -1.77
N PRO A 4 -16.60 21.11 -2.64
CA PRO A 4 -16.42 19.68 -2.83
C PRO A 4 -15.91 19.03 -1.55
N VAL A 5 -16.45 17.87 -1.24
CA VAL A 5 -16.02 17.10 -0.08
C VAL A 5 -14.94 16.11 -0.53
N MET A 6 -13.78 16.20 0.07
CA MET A 6 -12.69 15.27 -0.19
C MET A 6 -12.89 14.03 0.67
N LYS A 7 -12.89 12.88 0.04
CA LYS A 7 -13.11 11.61 0.71
C LYS A 7 -11.97 10.64 0.43
N GLU A 8 -11.48 9.99 1.47
CA GLU A 8 -10.51 8.92 1.30
C GLU A 8 -11.23 7.62 1.03
N GLU A 9 -10.85 6.94 -0.04
CA GLU A 9 -11.36 5.61 -0.37
C GLU A 9 -10.23 4.60 -0.36
N ILE A 10 -10.47 3.47 0.28
CA ILE A 10 -9.51 2.37 0.29
C ILE A 10 -9.62 1.62 -1.02
N VAL A 11 -8.54 1.59 -1.77
CA VAL A 11 -8.52 0.94 -3.09
C VAL A 11 -7.91 -0.45 -3.05
N CYS A 12 -7.15 -0.76 -2.01
CA CYS A 12 -6.59 -2.10 -1.85
C CYS A 12 -6.20 -2.37 -0.40
N SER A 13 -6.13 -3.66 -0.08
CA SER A 13 -5.66 -4.13 1.22
C SER A 13 -4.62 -5.22 0.97
N VAL A 14 -3.46 -5.08 1.59
CA VAL A 14 -2.32 -5.98 1.43
C VAL A 14 -1.87 -6.46 2.80
N GLU A 15 -1.62 -7.76 2.92
CA GLU A 15 -1.13 -8.35 4.17
C GLU A 15 0.34 -8.72 4.04
N VAL A 16 1.15 -8.29 5.00
CA VAL A 16 2.57 -8.61 5.03
C VAL A 16 2.76 -10.02 5.59
N LEU A 17 3.31 -10.91 4.77
CA LEU A 17 3.58 -12.30 5.14
C LEU A 17 5.00 -12.50 5.63
N GLU A 18 5.95 -11.84 5.00
CA GLU A 18 7.37 -11.96 5.31
C GLU A 18 8.07 -10.63 5.11
N THR A 19 9.21 -10.46 5.76
CA THR A 19 10.05 -9.29 5.56
C THR A 19 11.48 -9.73 5.27
N PHE A 20 12.13 -9.02 4.36
CA PHE A 20 13.52 -9.29 3.96
C PHE A 20 14.33 -8.01 4.07
N LYS A 21 15.50 -8.12 4.68
CA LYS A 21 16.39 -6.98 4.81
C LYS A 21 17.44 -7.06 3.70
N ILE A 22 17.40 -6.09 2.81
CA ILE A 22 18.31 -6.02 1.67
C ILE A 22 19.21 -4.79 1.83
N THR A 23 20.52 -5.00 1.80
CA THR A 23 21.51 -3.97 2.10
C THR A 23 21.37 -2.70 1.25
N LYS A 24 21.01 -2.85 0.00
CA LYS A 24 20.93 -1.70 -0.94
C LYS A 24 19.55 -1.04 -1.00
N VAL A 25 18.51 -1.73 -0.56
CA VAL A 25 17.11 -1.30 -0.74
C VAL A 25 16.43 -0.98 0.58
N GLY A 26 16.85 -1.63 1.64
CA GLY A 26 16.19 -1.57 2.94
C GLY A 26 15.33 -2.79 3.17
N VAL A 27 14.20 -2.63 3.84
CA VAL A 27 13.30 -3.75 4.13
C VAL A 27 12.29 -3.91 3.01
N VAL A 28 12.26 -5.10 2.43
CA VAL A 28 11.27 -5.49 1.42
C VAL A 28 10.24 -6.39 2.09
N ALA A 29 8.97 -6.07 1.94
CA ALA A 29 7.89 -6.86 2.49
C ALA A 29 7.34 -7.80 1.43
N GLY A 30 7.35 -9.10 1.73
CA GLY A 30 6.65 -10.09 0.94
C GLY A 30 5.20 -10.11 1.36
N CYS A 31 4.30 -9.77 0.46
CA CYS A 31 2.90 -9.52 0.78
C CYS A 31 1.97 -10.25 -0.17
N VAL A 32 0.72 -10.41 0.27
CA VAL A 32 -0.36 -10.86 -0.61
C VAL A 32 -1.44 -9.79 -0.64
N VAL A 33 -1.93 -9.49 -1.83
CA VAL A 33 -3.03 -8.54 -1.99
C VAL A 33 -4.33 -9.26 -1.65
N ARG A 34 -5.03 -8.78 -0.62
CA ARG A 34 -6.28 -9.39 -0.14
C ARG A 34 -7.48 -8.83 -0.88
N GLU A 35 -7.50 -7.55 -1.12
CA GLU A 35 -8.60 -6.87 -1.79
C GLU A 35 -8.10 -5.80 -2.72
N GLY A 36 -8.80 -5.58 -3.80
CA GLY A 36 -8.51 -4.52 -4.75
C GLY A 36 -7.25 -4.76 -5.56
N LYS A 37 -6.56 -3.70 -5.86
CA LYS A 37 -5.37 -3.73 -6.70
C LYS A 37 -4.41 -2.65 -6.20
N ILE A 38 -3.20 -3.06 -5.85
CA ILE A 38 -2.18 -2.12 -5.43
C ILE A 38 -1.38 -1.66 -6.66
N THR A 39 -1.16 -0.35 -6.76
CA THR A 39 -0.34 0.23 -7.81
C THR A 39 0.87 0.93 -7.19
N ARG A 40 1.93 1.03 -7.98
CA ARG A 40 3.18 1.63 -7.54
C ARG A 40 3.03 3.09 -7.10
N ASN A 41 2.11 3.81 -7.72
CA ASN A 41 1.91 5.24 -7.46
C ASN A 41 0.82 5.55 -6.43
N THR A 42 0.14 4.53 -5.92
CA THR A 42 -0.93 4.72 -4.95
C THR A 42 -0.36 5.08 -3.59
N PRO A 43 -0.87 6.13 -2.93
CA PRO A 43 -0.51 6.40 -1.55
C PRO A 43 -0.94 5.24 -0.67
N ILE A 44 -0.10 4.88 0.29
CA ILE A 44 -0.37 3.76 1.18
C ILE A 44 -0.24 4.17 2.64
N ARG A 45 -0.85 3.39 3.50
CA ARG A 45 -0.67 3.52 4.94
C ARG A 45 -0.39 2.13 5.52
N VAL A 46 0.47 2.10 6.52
CA VAL A 46 0.79 0.86 7.24
C VAL A 46 -0.04 0.83 8.51
N ILE A 47 -0.74 -0.28 8.72
CA ILE A 47 -1.63 -0.46 9.86
C ILE A 47 -1.11 -1.62 10.70
N ARG A 48 -0.94 -1.37 11.99
CA ARG A 48 -0.53 -2.37 12.96
C ARG A 48 -1.51 -2.35 14.13
N ASP A 49 -2.13 -3.50 14.40
CA ASP A 49 -3.12 -3.63 15.47
C ASP A 49 -4.28 -2.61 15.34
N GLY A 50 -4.71 -2.38 14.11
CA GLY A 50 -5.80 -1.45 13.83
C GLY A 50 -5.42 0.03 13.87
N ILE A 51 -4.14 0.34 14.06
CA ILE A 51 -3.65 1.71 14.18
C ILE A 51 -2.74 2.03 13.00
N VAL A 52 -2.98 3.19 12.37
CA VAL A 52 -2.10 3.68 11.29
C VAL A 52 -0.80 4.17 11.91
N ILE A 53 0.30 3.48 11.58
CA ILE A 53 1.63 3.80 12.12
C ILE A 53 2.51 4.56 11.15
N HIS A 54 2.16 4.52 9.86
CA HIS A 54 2.92 5.24 8.83
C HIS A 54 2.04 5.48 7.62
N THR A 55 2.25 6.61 6.98
CA THR A 55 1.60 6.98 5.72
C THR A 55 2.67 7.40 4.74
N GLY A 56 2.63 6.90 3.53
CA GLY A 56 3.62 7.22 2.53
C GLY A 56 3.31 6.60 1.18
N ARG A 57 4.35 6.28 0.44
CA ARG A 57 4.25 5.68 -0.89
C ARG A 57 5.16 4.48 -1.00
N LEU A 58 4.91 3.65 -1.99
CA LEU A 58 5.80 2.55 -2.30
C LEU A 58 7.07 3.06 -2.96
N GLY A 59 8.21 2.57 -2.48
CA GLY A 59 9.49 2.81 -3.13
C GLY A 59 9.67 1.89 -4.34
N SER A 60 9.17 0.66 -4.24
CA SER A 60 9.19 -0.29 -5.34
C SER A 60 8.07 -1.31 -5.18
N LEU A 61 7.67 -1.90 -6.30
CA LEU A 61 6.69 -2.97 -6.32
C LEU A 61 7.19 -4.03 -7.30
N LYS A 62 7.38 -5.24 -6.80
CA LYS A 62 7.94 -6.34 -7.60
C LYS A 62 7.11 -7.60 -7.42
N ARG A 63 7.07 -8.39 -8.47
CA ARG A 63 6.51 -9.74 -8.45
C ARG A 63 7.59 -10.71 -8.88
N PHE A 64 8.00 -11.59 -7.95
CA PHE A 64 9.18 -12.44 -8.12
C PHE A 64 10.43 -11.56 -8.27
N LYS A 65 11.04 -11.51 -9.44
CA LYS A 65 12.21 -10.67 -9.70
C LYS A 65 11.92 -9.50 -10.64
N ASP A 66 10.67 -9.37 -11.07
CA ASP A 66 10.28 -8.38 -12.06
C ASP A 66 9.57 -7.19 -11.44
N ASP A 67 9.93 -6.00 -11.88
CA ASP A 67 9.20 -4.78 -11.51
C ASP A 67 7.84 -4.80 -12.19
N VAL A 68 6.80 -4.49 -11.43
CA VAL A 68 5.44 -4.44 -11.94
C VAL A 68 4.80 -3.11 -11.58
N LYS A 69 3.79 -2.73 -12.35
CA LYS A 69 3.06 -1.48 -12.12
C LYS A 69 1.94 -1.67 -11.11
N ASP A 70 1.35 -2.84 -11.09
CA ASP A 70 0.22 -3.14 -10.21
C ASP A 70 0.17 -4.63 -9.91
N VAL A 71 -0.54 -4.97 -8.83
CA VAL A 71 -0.79 -6.35 -8.42
C VAL A 71 -2.23 -6.45 -7.98
N SER A 72 -2.95 -7.42 -8.55
CA SER A 72 -4.36 -7.65 -8.25
C SER A 72 -4.56 -8.53 -7.02
N ALA A 73 -5.78 -8.50 -6.48
CA ALA A 73 -6.17 -9.32 -5.34
C ALA A 73 -5.91 -10.82 -5.60
N GLY A 74 -5.44 -11.50 -4.58
CA GLY A 74 -5.10 -12.92 -4.65
C GLY A 74 -3.68 -13.20 -5.10
N MET A 75 -2.93 -12.18 -5.50
CA MET A 75 -1.56 -12.32 -5.96
C MET A 75 -0.57 -11.88 -4.91
N GLU A 76 0.59 -12.54 -4.88
CA GLU A 76 1.68 -12.18 -3.99
C GLU A 76 2.62 -11.20 -4.66
N CYS A 77 3.22 -10.32 -3.88
CA CYS A 77 4.19 -9.35 -4.37
C CYS A 77 5.21 -8.99 -3.30
N GLY A 78 6.31 -8.42 -3.75
CA GLY A 78 7.30 -7.81 -2.87
C GLY A 78 7.26 -6.30 -3.05
N LEU A 79 7.25 -5.57 -1.95
CA LEU A 79 7.27 -4.11 -2.00
C LEU A 79 8.14 -3.54 -0.89
N ASN A 80 8.64 -2.34 -1.11
CA ASN A 80 9.22 -1.58 -0.03
C ASN A 80 8.53 -0.24 0.05
N ILE A 81 8.53 0.34 1.24
CA ILE A 81 7.90 1.62 1.50
C ILE A 81 8.99 2.68 1.51
N GLU A 82 8.78 3.75 0.76
CA GLU A 82 9.74 4.83 0.67
C GLU A 82 9.99 5.46 2.04
N SER A 83 11.26 5.51 2.41
CA SER A 83 11.72 6.10 3.68
C SER A 83 11.18 5.42 4.93
N TYR A 84 10.76 4.16 4.84
CA TYR A 84 10.22 3.42 5.98
C TYR A 84 10.68 1.97 5.94
N ASN A 85 11.39 1.54 6.99
CA ASN A 85 11.97 0.19 7.08
C ASN A 85 11.47 -0.62 8.27
N ASP A 86 10.45 -0.15 8.97
CA ASP A 86 9.93 -0.84 10.16
C ASP A 86 8.69 -1.71 9.86
N VAL A 87 8.61 -2.22 8.65
CA VAL A 87 7.53 -3.14 8.26
C VAL A 87 7.77 -4.49 8.93
N ARG A 88 6.72 -5.04 9.53
CA ARG A 88 6.77 -6.33 10.24
C ARG A 88 5.74 -7.31 9.71
N VAL A 89 6.00 -8.58 9.91
CA VAL A 89 5.04 -9.64 9.58
C VAL A 89 3.75 -9.40 10.36
N GLY A 90 2.62 -9.50 9.67
CA GLY A 90 1.31 -9.27 10.25
C GLY A 90 0.79 -7.83 10.08
N ASP A 91 1.65 -6.94 9.60
CA ASP A 91 1.20 -5.58 9.28
C ASP A 91 0.31 -5.62 8.04
N PHE A 92 -0.63 -4.67 7.97
CA PHE A 92 -1.46 -4.48 6.80
C PHE A 92 -1.07 -3.19 6.11
N ILE A 93 -1.06 -3.23 4.79
CA ILE A 93 -0.80 -2.05 3.98
C ILE A 93 -2.07 -1.77 3.19
N GLU A 94 -2.65 -0.60 3.41
CA GLU A 94 -3.84 -0.18 2.67
C GLU A 94 -3.45 0.89 1.67
N GLY A 95 -3.85 0.69 0.42
CA GLY A 95 -3.79 1.73 -0.60
C GLY A 95 -5.05 2.57 -0.49
N TYR A 96 -4.92 3.87 -0.58
CA TYR A 96 -6.06 4.76 -0.54
C TYR A 96 -5.95 5.82 -1.62
N GLU A 97 -7.08 6.44 -1.92
CA GLU A 97 -7.18 7.46 -2.93
C GLU A 97 -8.06 8.58 -2.41
N ILE A 98 -7.69 9.80 -2.68
CA ILE A 98 -8.49 10.95 -2.30
C ILE A 98 -9.40 11.29 -3.48
N VAL A 99 -10.69 11.17 -3.25
CA VAL A 99 -11.71 11.37 -4.29
C VAL A 99 -12.53 12.60 -3.94
N GLU A 100 -12.75 13.44 -4.95
CA GLU A 100 -13.62 14.59 -4.80
C GLU A 100 -15.07 14.16 -5.05
N GLU A 101 -15.91 14.32 -4.03
CA GLU A 101 -17.31 14.00 -4.15
C GLU A 101 -18.09 15.27 -4.46
N LYS A 102 -18.69 15.33 -5.64
CA LYS A 102 -19.56 16.42 -6.02
C LYS A 102 -20.98 16.11 -5.59
N ARG A 103 -21.55 16.97 -4.77
CA ARG A 103 -22.95 16.84 -4.42
C ARG A 103 -23.82 17.38 -5.55
N LYS A 104 -24.79 16.59 -5.94
CA LYS A 104 -25.83 17.07 -6.85
C LYS A 104 -26.92 17.72 -6.02
N LEU A 105 -27.32 18.87 -6.47
CA LEU A 105 -28.45 19.55 -5.88
C LEU A 105 -29.75 19.04 -6.49
#